data_0e0e8710e4875753b3263b7b6e00dbc3
#
_entry.id   0e0e8710e4875753b3263b7b6e00dbc3
#
_cell.length_a   1.000
_cell.length_b   1.000
_cell.length_c   1.000
_cell.angle_alpha   90.00
_cell.angle_beta   90.00
_cell.angle_gamma   90.00
#
_symmetry.space_group_name_H-M   'P 1'
#
loop_
_entity.id
_entity.type
_entity.pdbx_description
1 polymer ?
#
loop_
_entity_poly.entity_id
_entity_poly.type
_entity_poly.pdbx_seq_one_letter_code
_entity_poly.pdbx_strand_id
1 'polypeptide(L)'
;MSPSARPGTVFSRILPAILHSKNAITILHEAARHLLRRPVVGVAAAARTRDGRWLLIRRGDTGTWALPGGTLEWGETLAVGLGREMLEEAGVTTLTVERVVGVYSRPDRDPRFHAVTIVVRCLVEEPSQAPKNSMEIQEVGLFTDEQLPVALAMGMEDMLRDARRDAPTAFE
;
A
#
# COMPACT_ATOMS: atom_id res chain seq x y z
N MET A 1 14.27 -49.32 -3.94
CA MET A 1 13.93 -48.41 -5.04
C MET A 1 12.44 -48.16 -4.96
N SER A 2 12.03 -47.00 -4.40
CA SER A 2 10.62 -46.58 -4.28
C SER A 2 10.25 -45.73 -5.48
N PRO A 3 9.06 -45.88 -6.10
CA PRO A 3 8.63 -45.04 -7.22
C PRO A 3 8.19 -43.68 -6.75
N SER A 4 8.73 -42.64 -7.37
CA SER A 4 8.36 -41.25 -7.16
C SER A 4 6.97 -40.99 -7.70
N ALA A 5 6.02 -40.56 -6.84
CA ALA A 5 4.69 -40.09 -7.23
C ALA A 5 4.80 -38.74 -7.94
N ARG A 6 4.30 -38.65 -9.17
CA ARG A 6 4.20 -37.40 -9.93
C ARG A 6 3.02 -36.54 -9.43
N PRO A 7 3.18 -35.23 -9.19
CA PRO A 7 2.14 -34.36 -8.63
C PRO A 7 1.15 -33.83 -9.69
N GLY A 8 0.71 -34.66 -10.64
CA GLY A 8 -0.16 -34.22 -11.75
C GLY A 8 -1.61 -34.71 -11.72
N THR A 9 -1.95 -35.62 -10.79
CA THR A 9 -3.18 -36.42 -10.96
C THR A 9 -4.41 -35.93 -10.17
N VAL A 10 -4.26 -34.99 -9.24
CA VAL A 10 -5.38 -34.53 -8.40
C VAL A 10 -6.17 -33.43 -9.06
N PHE A 11 -5.51 -32.47 -9.74
CA PHE A 11 -6.20 -31.36 -10.42
C PHE A 11 -7.04 -31.78 -11.63
N SER A 12 -6.62 -32.81 -12.36
CA SER A 12 -7.33 -33.30 -13.56
C SER A 12 -8.65 -34.05 -13.24
N ARG A 13 -8.83 -34.49 -12.01
CA ARG A 13 -10.05 -35.23 -11.58
C ARG A 13 -11.13 -34.34 -10.95
N ILE A 14 -10.75 -33.15 -10.47
CA ILE A 14 -11.71 -32.24 -9.79
C ILE A 14 -12.39 -31.31 -10.80
N LEU A 15 -11.69 -30.89 -11.86
CA LEU A 15 -12.22 -29.95 -12.85
C LEU A 15 -13.50 -30.43 -13.57
N PRO A 16 -13.64 -31.71 -14.03
CA PRO A 16 -14.85 -32.15 -14.71
C PRO A 16 -16.07 -32.31 -13.78
N ALA A 17 -15.86 -32.56 -12.48
CA ALA A 17 -16.96 -32.70 -11.53
C ALA A 17 -17.58 -31.34 -11.16
N ILE A 18 -16.81 -30.27 -11.18
CA ILE A 18 -17.27 -28.90 -10.91
C ILE A 18 -18.09 -28.35 -12.07
N LEU A 19 -17.73 -28.68 -13.31
CA LEU A 19 -18.43 -28.21 -14.52
C LEU A 19 -19.83 -28.83 -14.74
N HIS A 20 -20.15 -29.95 -14.10
CA HIS A 20 -21.44 -30.65 -14.28
C HIS A 20 -22.47 -30.36 -13.19
N SER A 21 -22.15 -29.54 -12.19
CA SER A 21 -23.10 -29.18 -11.13
C SER A 21 -23.82 -27.86 -11.47
N LYS A 22 -25.10 -27.77 -11.12
CA LYS A 22 -25.87 -26.50 -11.16
C LYS A 22 -25.20 -25.37 -10.35
N ASN A 23 -24.20 -25.70 -9.55
CA ASN A 23 -23.40 -24.78 -8.73
C ASN A 23 -22.16 -24.23 -9.46
N ALA A 24 -21.80 -24.73 -10.66
CA ALA A 24 -20.63 -24.27 -11.40
C ALA A 24 -20.71 -22.77 -11.74
N ILE A 25 -21.92 -22.30 -12.12
CA ILE A 25 -22.18 -20.89 -12.42
C ILE A 25 -22.04 -20.07 -11.14
N THR A 26 -22.51 -20.57 -10.01
CA THR A 26 -22.41 -19.89 -8.69
C THR A 26 -20.94 -19.82 -8.26
N ILE A 27 -20.18 -20.91 -8.41
CA ILE A 27 -18.74 -20.94 -8.09
C ILE A 27 -17.96 -20.01 -9.00
N LEU A 28 -18.30 -19.97 -10.31
CA LEU A 28 -17.66 -19.06 -11.25
C LEU A 28 -17.99 -17.59 -10.94
N HIS A 29 -19.24 -17.32 -10.57
CA HIS A 29 -19.69 -15.98 -10.16
C HIS A 29 -19.02 -15.54 -8.86
N GLU A 30 -18.91 -16.41 -7.86
CA GLU A 30 -18.17 -16.16 -6.63
C GLU A 30 -16.69 -15.93 -6.90
N ALA A 31 -16.05 -16.76 -7.73
CA ALA A 31 -14.65 -16.60 -8.11
C ALA A 31 -14.42 -15.27 -8.86
N ALA A 32 -15.30 -14.92 -9.78
CA ALA A 32 -15.25 -13.65 -10.50
C ALA A 32 -15.44 -12.46 -9.56
N ARG A 33 -16.40 -12.54 -8.62
CA ARG A 33 -16.62 -11.50 -7.61
C ARG A 33 -15.41 -11.33 -6.70
N HIS A 34 -14.81 -12.43 -6.25
CA HIS A 34 -13.59 -12.39 -5.45
C HIS A 34 -12.39 -11.85 -6.21
N LEU A 35 -12.30 -12.09 -7.53
CA LEU A 35 -11.22 -11.58 -8.37
C LEU A 35 -11.38 -10.07 -8.65
N LEU A 36 -12.62 -9.61 -8.91
CA LEU A 36 -12.92 -8.25 -9.37
C LEU A 36 -13.22 -7.26 -8.24
N ARG A 37 -13.52 -7.73 -7.02
CA ARG A 37 -13.90 -6.88 -5.87
C ARG A 37 -13.09 -7.19 -4.62
N ARG A 38 -11.82 -7.50 -4.76
CA ARG A 38 -10.92 -7.65 -3.60
C ARG A 38 -10.43 -6.30 -3.13
N PRO A 39 -10.41 -6.07 -1.82
CA PRO A 39 -9.63 -4.96 -1.29
C PRO A 39 -8.16 -5.14 -1.68
N VAL A 40 -7.52 -4.03 -2.04
CA VAL A 40 -6.09 -3.98 -2.37
C VAL A 40 -5.34 -3.63 -1.11
N VAL A 41 -4.27 -4.37 -0.82
CA VAL A 41 -3.42 -4.08 0.34
C VAL A 41 -2.36 -3.08 -0.07
N GLY A 42 -2.30 -1.98 0.65
CA GLY A 42 -1.30 -0.94 0.46
C GLY A 42 -0.50 -0.67 1.72
N VAL A 43 0.64 -0.04 1.53
CA VAL A 43 1.50 0.47 2.60
C VAL A 43 1.84 1.93 2.33
N ALA A 44 1.82 2.77 3.36
CA ALA A 44 2.20 4.18 3.25
C ALA A 44 3.14 4.59 4.38
N ALA A 45 4.08 5.48 4.09
CA ALA A 45 5.05 5.98 5.05
C ALA A 45 4.63 7.35 5.57
N ALA A 46 4.36 7.47 6.87
CA ALA A 46 4.47 8.72 7.59
C ALA A 46 5.96 8.94 7.91
N ALA A 47 6.70 9.38 6.89
CA ALA A 47 8.14 9.49 6.93
C ALA A 47 8.59 10.84 7.52
N ARG A 48 9.53 10.79 8.47
CA ARG A 48 10.07 11.96 9.14
C ARG A 48 11.59 11.95 9.10
N THR A 49 12.19 13.08 8.79
CA THR A 49 13.64 13.27 8.85
C THR A 49 14.12 13.47 10.29
N ARG A 50 15.43 13.32 10.53
CA ARG A 50 16.04 13.48 11.86
C ARG A 50 15.84 14.87 12.47
N ASP A 51 15.77 15.91 11.64
CA ASP A 51 15.48 17.29 12.02
C ASP A 51 13.99 17.59 12.20
N GLY A 52 13.14 16.57 12.01
CA GLY A 52 11.74 16.63 12.36
C GLY A 52 10.79 17.02 11.25
N ARG A 53 11.24 17.15 9.99
CA ARG A 53 10.38 17.47 8.86
C ARG A 53 9.67 16.21 8.33
N TRP A 54 8.41 16.37 7.89
CA TRP A 54 7.62 15.32 7.25
C TRP A 54 7.85 15.32 5.76
N LEU A 55 8.07 14.13 5.20
CA LEU A 55 8.23 13.94 3.77
C LEU A 55 6.87 13.62 3.14
N LEU A 56 6.48 14.42 2.15
CA LEU A 56 5.30 14.22 1.34
C LEU A 56 5.69 14.21 -0.14
N ILE A 57 4.87 13.55 -0.94
CA ILE A 57 4.95 13.54 -2.40
C ILE A 57 3.77 14.32 -2.99
N ARG A 58 3.98 15.00 -4.12
CA ARG A 58 2.92 15.65 -4.88
C ARG A 58 2.54 14.79 -6.06
N ARG A 59 1.31 14.35 -6.08
CA ARG A 59 0.79 13.44 -7.10
C ARG A 59 0.62 14.14 -8.45
N GLY A 60 0.98 13.44 -9.55
CA GLY A 60 0.83 13.96 -10.90
C GLY A 60 -0.60 14.02 -11.41
N ASP A 61 -1.44 13.08 -10.98
CA ASP A 61 -2.83 12.96 -11.42
C ASP A 61 -3.78 14.00 -10.80
N THR A 62 -3.56 14.36 -9.53
CA THR A 62 -4.44 15.28 -8.78
C THR A 62 -3.77 16.60 -8.40
N GLY A 63 -2.45 16.67 -8.46
CA GLY A 63 -1.67 17.80 -7.96
C GLY A 63 -1.71 17.98 -6.43
N THR A 64 -2.25 17.00 -5.70
CA THR A 64 -2.38 17.04 -4.24
C THR A 64 -1.20 16.37 -3.56
N TRP A 65 -0.89 16.79 -2.34
CA TRP A 65 0.12 16.15 -1.50
C TRP A 65 -0.41 14.85 -0.90
N ALA A 66 0.47 13.88 -0.72
CA ALA A 66 0.15 12.56 -0.15
C ALA A 66 1.32 12.02 0.67
N LEU A 67 1.05 11.06 1.53
CA LEU A 67 2.08 10.19 2.08
C LEU A 67 2.62 9.31 0.96
N PRO A 68 3.95 9.13 0.83
CA PRO A 68 4.51 8.18 -0.13
C PRO A 68 4.09 6.75 0.21
N GLY A 69 3.79 5.97 -0.83
CA GLY A 69 3.35 4.60 -0.65
C GLY A 69 2.47 4.11 -1.79
N GLY A 70 2.24 2.82 -1.82
CA GLY A 70 1.45 2.20 -2.88
C GLY A 70 0.98 0.81 -2.50
N THR A 71 0.64 0.02 -3.51
CA THR A 71 0.13 -1.34 -3.33
C THR A 71 1.26 -2.34 -3.23
N LEU A 72 1.06 -3.38 -2.40
CA LEU A 72 1.99 -4.49 -2.37
C LEU A 72 1.92 -5.30 -3.66
N GLU A 73 3.08 -5.64 -4.20
CA GLU A 73 3.19 -6.59 -5.28
C GLU A 73 3.08 -8.03 -4.79
N TRP A 74 2.76 -8.93 -5.70
CA TRP A 74 2.64 -10.35 -5.35
C TRP A 74 3.96 -10.91 -4.78
N GLY A 75 3.90 -11.41 -3.55
CA GLY A 75 5.05 -11.98 -2.86
C GLY A 75 5.88 -10.99 -2.06
N GLU A 76 5.56 -9.71 -2.08
CA GLU A 76 6.24 -8.73 -1.23
C GLU A 76 5.77 -8.81 0.23
N THR A 77 6.72 -8.59 1.14
CA THR A 77 6.39 -8.23 2.52
C THR A 77 6.13 -6.72 2.63
N LEU A 78 5.44 -6.28 3.68
CA LEU A 78 5.23 -4.84 3.94
C LEU A 78 6.54 -4.04 3.96
N ALA A 79 7.59 -4.59 4.53
CA ALA A 79 8.89 -3.91 4.62
C ALA A 79 9.55 -3.75 3.23
N VAL A 80 9.43 -4.76 2.37
CA VAL A 80 9.97 -4.72 0.99
C VAL A 80 9.18 -3.71 0.16
N GLY A 81 7.85 -3.80 0.17
CA GLY A 81 6.98 -2.87 -0.57
C GLY A 81 7.18 -1.42 -0.10
N LEU A 82 7.24 -1.18 1.20
CA LEU A 82 7.50 0.16 1.75
C LEU A 82 8.85 0.72 1.25
N GLY A 83 9.91 -0.08 1.30
CA GLY A 83 11.24 0.33 0.82
C GLY A 83 11.27 0.64 -0.67
N ARG A 84 10.58 -0.16 -1.49
CA ARG A 84 10.44 0.04 -2.92
C ARG A 84 9.70 1.36 -3.22
N GLU A 85 8.53 1.58 -2.61
CA GLU A 85 7.74 2.79 -2.81
C GLU A 85 8.51 4.05 -2.35
N MET A 86 9.19 4.00 -1.21
CA MET A 86 10.00 5.12 -0.72
C MET A 86 11.14 5.48 -1.67
N LEU A 87 11.76 4.49 -2.29
CA LEU A 87 12.80 4.72 -3.30
C LEU A 87 12.20 5.26 -4.61
N GLU A 88 11.08 4.71 -5.06
CA GLU A 88 10.48 5.03 -6.37
C GLU A 88 9.79 6.38 -6.36
N GLU A 89 9.00 6.67 -5.33
CA GLU A 89 8.22 7.90 -5.24
C GLU A 89 8.96 9.06 -4.58
N ALA A 90 9.81 8.78 -3.60
CA ALA A 90 10.45 9.81 -2.79
C ALA A 90 11.97 9.89 -2.92
N GLY A 91 12.63 8.97 -3.64
CA GLY A 91 14.09 8.93 -3.78
C GLY A 91 14.84 8.64 -2.48
N VAL A 92 14.16 8.04 -1.49
CA VAL A 92 14.71 7.68 -0.18
C VAL A 92 15.31 6.29 -0.25
N THR A 93 16.60 6.16 0.08
CA THR A 93 17.34 4.88 0.06
C THR A 93 17.46 4.26 1.44
N THR A 94 17.34 5.06 2.49
CA THR A 94 17.52 4.61 3.88
C THR A 94 16.31 5.01 4.71
N LEU A 95 15.64 4.01 5.27
CA LEU A 95 14.54 4.20 6.19
C LEU A 95 14.65 3.25 7.39
N THR A 96 14.19 3.73 8.54
CA THR A 96 14.06 2.92 9.76
C THR A 96 12.60 2.95 10.19
N VAL A 97 11.96 1.80 10.24
CA VAL A 97 10.60 1.67 10.75
C VAL A 97 10.58 1.89 12.25
N GLU A 98 9.74 2.81 12.72
CA GLU A 98 9.57 3.09 14.14
C GLU A 98 8.36 2.34 14.71
N ARG A 99 7.18 2.45 14.07
CA ARG A 99 5.96 1.77 14.49
C ARG A 99 4.91 1.72 13.38
N VAL A 100 3.96 0.81 13.52
CA VAL A 100 2.71 0.87 12.77
C VAL A 100 1.83 1.97 13.37
N VAL A 101 1.39 2.91 12.55
CA VAL A 101 0.48 4.00 12.93
C VAL A 101 -0.94 3.51 13.00
N GLY A 102 -1.36 2.77 11.97
CA GLY A 102 -2.71 2.22 11.89
C GLY A 102 -2.96 1.41 10.64
N VAL A 103 -4.16 0.81 10.63
CA VAL A 103 -4.76 0.14 9.47
C VAL A 103 -6.02 0.91 9.10
N TYR A 104 -6.07 1.40 7.88
CA TYR A 104 -7.15 2.25 7.37
C TYR A 104 -7.83 1.56 6.20
N SER A 105 -9.13 1.38 6.29
CA SER A 105 -9.87 0.49 5.37
C SER A 105 -11.21 1.02 4.88
N ARG A 106 -11.55 2.28 5.14
CA ARG A 106 -12.80 2.83 4.62
C ARG A 106 -12.83 2.80 3.09
N PRO A 107 -13.88 2.24 2.48
CA PRO A 107 -13.96 2.05 1.03
C PRO A 107 -14.11 3.36 0.24
N ASP A 108 -14.44 4.46 0.89
CA ASP A 108 -14.63 5.79 0.30
C ASP A 108 -13.34 6.63 0.24
N ARG A 109 -12.23 6.15 0.79
CA ARG A 109 -10.95 6.89 0.79
C ARG A 109 -10.36 7.03 -0.61
N ASP A 110 -10.32 5.96 -1.38
CA ASP A 110 -9.82 5.98 -2.76
C ASP A 110 -10.97 5.72 -3.73
N PRO A 111 -11.28 6.67 -4.63
CA PRO A 111 -12.39 6.51 -5.57
C PRO A 111 -12.15 5.42 -6.63
N ARG A 112 -10.91 4.93 -6.78
CA ARG A 112 -10.53 3.94 -7.80
C ARG A 112 -10.78 2.51 -7.33
N PHE A 113 -10.54 2.22 -6.05
CA PHE A 113 -10.67 0.88 -5.48
C PHE A 113 -10.73 0.91 -3.95
N HIS A 114 -11.24 -0.16 -3.36
CA HIS A 114 -11.21 -0.34 -1.92
C HIS A 114 -9.79 -0.74 -1.48
N ALA A 115 -9.10 0.15 -0.79
CA ALA A 115 -7.77 -0.12 -0.22
C ALA A 115 -7.86 -0.47 1.27
N VAL A 116 -6.98 -1.38 1.71
CA VAL A 116 -6.61 -1.57 3.12
C VAL A 116 -5.17 -1.09 3.25
N THR A 117 -4.99 0.09 3.80
CA THR A 117 -3.67 0.74 3.87
C THR A 117 -3.08 0.61 5.27
N ILE A 118 -1.91 0.01 5.35
CA ILE A 118 -1.10 -0.02 6.58
C ILE A 118 -0.18 1.20 6.56
N VAL A 119 -0.37 2.11 7.53
CA VAL A 119 0.47 3.29 7.67
C VAL A 119 1.57 3.03 8.70
N VAL A 120 2.80 3.32 8.30
CA VAL A 120 4.00 3.07 9.11
C VAL A 120 4.72 4.39 9.35
N ARG A 121 5.04 4.71 10.60
CA ARG A 121 5.94 5.82 10.93
C ARG A 121 7.38 5.39 10.74
N CYS A 122 8.12 6.18 9.97
CA CYS A 122 9.50 5.89 9.62
C CYS A 122 10.39 7.11 9.85
N LEU A 123 11.60 6.84 10.34
CA LEU A 123 12.70 7.80 10.27
C LEU A 123 13.44 7.59 8.94
N VAL A 124 13.68 8.68 8.22
CA VAL A 124 14.31 8.64 6.89
C VAL A 124 15.47 9.63 6.81
N GLU A 125 16.44 9.31 5.94
CA GLU A 125 17.37 10.30 5.44
C GLU A 125 16.70 11.16 4.35
N GLU A 126 17.22 12.37 4.10
CA GLU A 126 16.67 13.21 3.03
C GLU A 126 16.74 12.48 1.67
N PRO A 127 15.81 12.78 0.75
CA PRO A 127 15.83 12.22 -0.59
C PRO A 127 17.20 12.44 -1.26
N SER A 128 17.80 11.37 -1.74
CA SER A 128 19.10 11.39 -2.41
C SER A 128 19.01 11.27 -3.93
N GLN A 129 17.79 10.96 -4.44
CA GLN A 129 17.50 10.78 -5.86
C GLN A 129 16.17 11.43 -6.22
N ALA A 130 15.98 11.74 -7.49
CA ALA A 130 14.67 12.13 -8.01
C ALA A 130 13.72 10.93 -8.03
N PRO A 131 12.38 11.17 -7.94
CA PRO A 131 11.38 10.12 -8.16
C PRO A 131 11.61 9.43 -9.51
N LYS A 132 11.42 8.10 -9.54
CA LYS A 132 11.61 7.32 -10.78
C LYS A 132 10.56 7.62 -11.83
N ASN A 133 9.33 7.92 -11.42
CA ASN A 133 8.21 8.18 -12.32
C ASN A 133 7.74 9.63 -12.19
N SER A 134 8.29 10.52 -13.02
CA SER A 134 7.94 11.95 -13.02
C SER A 134 6.52 12.26 -13.53
N MET A 135 5.84 11.31 -14.18
CA MET A 135 4.43 11.47 -14.56
C MET A 135 3.50 11.20 -13.37
N GLU A 136 3.93 10.34 -12.46
CA GLU A 136 3.16 9.96 -11.28
C GLU A 136 3.45 10.87 -10.10
N ILE A 137 4.71 11.26 -9.91
CA ILE A 137 5.17 12.12 -8.82
C ILE A 137 5.80 13.38 -9.40
N GLN A 138 5.15 14.53 -9.19
CA GLN A 138 5.61 15.84 -9.65
C GLN A 138 6.70 16.44 -8.75
N GLU A 139 6.59 16.20 -7.45
CA GLU A 139 7.42 16.86 -6.46
C GLU A 139 7.56 16.03 -5.19
N VAL A 140 8.69 16.14 -4.53
CA VAL A 140 8.92 15.63 -3.16
C VAL A 140 9.20 16.82 -2.26
N GLY A 141 8.47 16.96 -1.17
CA GLY A 141 8.59 18.08 -0.24
C GLY A 141 8.89 17.63 1.18
N LEU A 142 9.64 18.46 1.91
CA LEU A 142 9.89 18.33 3.33
C LEU A 142 9.22 19.49 4.07
N PHE A 143 8.36 19.18 5.04
CA PHE A 143 7.51 20.14 5.71
C PHE A 143 7.69 20.10 7.22
N THR A 144 7.82 21.25 7.86
CA THR A 144 7.64 21.33 9.32
C THR A 144 6.17 21.11 9.67
N ASP A 145 5.87 20.90 10.94
CA ASP A 145 4.47 20.74 11.40
C ASP A 145 3.57 21.93 11.05
N GLU A 146 4.13 23.15 10.98
CA GLU A 146 3.42 24.37 10.67
C GLU A 146 3.20 24.57 9.16
N GLN A 147 4.05 23.95 8.35
CA GLN A 147 4.03 24.08 6.88
C GLN A 147 3.22 22.97 6.19
N LEU A 148 2.75 21.99 6.96
CA LEU A 148 1.98 20.86 6.40
C LEU A 148 0.77 21.36 5.61
N PRO A 149 0.50 20.79 4.43
CA PRO A 149 -0.70 21.05 3.66
C PRO A 149 -1.96 20.75 4.50
N VAL A 150 -2.97 21.60 4.38
CA VAL A 150 -4.26 21.42 5.10
C VAL A 150 -4.99 20.18 4.61
N ALA A 151 -4.91 19.89 3.31
CA ALA A 151 -5.56 18.74 2.68
C ALA A 151 -4.52 17.84 2.01
N LEU A 152 -4.67 16.54 2.23
CA LEU A 152 -3.91 15.49 1.58
C LEU A 152 -4.82 14.65 0.68
N ALA A 153 -4.21 13.95 -0.28
CA ALA A 153 -4.93 13.01 -1.13
C ALA A 153 -5.59 11.90 -0.29
N MET A 154 -6.75 11.42 -0.73
CA MET A 154 -7.42 10.23 -0.18
C MET A 154 -7.70 10.30 1.33
N GLY A 155 -7.86 11.51 1.89
CA GLY A 155 -8.12 11.71 3.33
C GLY A 155 -6.96 11.28 4.21
N MET A 156 -5.71 11.38 3.73
CA MET A 156 -4.51 10.98 4.49
C MET A 156 -4.18 11.95 5.64
N GLU A 157 -4.93 13.03 5.81
CA GLU A 157 -4.76 13.98 6.92
C GLU A 157 -4.91 13.30 8.29
N ASP A 158 -5.87 12.39 8.42
CA ASP A 158 -6.06 11.64 9.67
C ASP A 158 -4.92 10.66 9.91
N MET A 159 -4.41 10.00 8.87
CA MET A 159 -3.24 9.12 8.95
C MET A 159 -1.99 9.86 9.42
N LEU A 160 -1.72 11.04 8.84
CA LEU A 160 -0.59 11.88 9.24
C LEU A 160 -0.79 12.44 10.66
N ARG A 161 -2.00 12.88 11.01
CA ARG A 161 -2.34 13.32 12.36
C ARG A 161 -2.07 12.23 13.40
N ASP A 162 -2.45 10.97 13.11
CA ASP A 162 -2.24 9.84 14.01
C ASP A 162 -0.76 9.43 14.08
N ALA A 163 -0.01 9.63 13.00
CA ALA A 163 1.44 9.46 13.00
C ALA A 163 2.17 10.50 13.87
N ARG A 164 1.68 11.74 13.91
CA ARG A 164 2.26 12.85 14.70
C ARG A 164 2.00 12.70 16.20
N ARG A 165 0.97 11.94 16.57
CA ARG A 165 0.62 11.67 17.97
C ARG A 165 1.30 10.41 18.45
N ASP A 166 1.68 10.41 19.71
CA ASP A 166 2.11 9.18 20.40
C ASP A 166 0.87 8.47 20.95
N ALA A 167 0.02 8.01 20.04
CA ALA A 167 -1.26 7.38 20.31
C ALA A 167 -1.20 5.87 20.02
N PRO A 168 -2.10 5.07 20.59
CA PRO A 168 -2.26 3.68 20.21
C PRO A 168 -2.48 3.53 18.69
N THR A 169 -2.11 2.36 18.15
CA THR A 169 -2.31 2.04 16.72
C THR A 169 -3.78 2.21 16.33
N ALA A 170 -4.03 3.03 15.32
CA ALA A 170 -5.38 3.24 14.80
C ALA A 170 -5.89 1.97 14.10
N PHE A 171 -7.15 1.66 14.30
CA PHE A 171 -7.81 0.54 13.64
C PHE A 171 -9.18 1.02 13.15
N GLU A 172 -9.33 1.13 11.84
CA GLU A 172 -10.52 1.62 11.18
C GLU A 172 -11.38 0.48 10.65
#